data_686da8912a572f59ed6bd83e137f8e41
#
_entry.id   686da8912a572f59ed6bd83e137f8e41
#
_cell.length_a   1.000
_cell.length_b   1.000
_cell.length_c   1.000
_cell.angle_alpha   90.00
_cell.angle_beta   90.00
_cell.angle_gamma   90.00
#
_symmetry.space_group_name_H-M   'P 1'
#
loop_
_entity.id
_entity.type
_entity.pdbx_description
1 polymer ?
#
loop_
_entity_poly.entity_id
_entity_poly.type
_entity_poly.pdbx_seq_one_letter_code
_entity_poly.pdbx_strand_id
1 'polypeptide(L)'
;MTAPALCSVLTARHGATLLVTLNRPEQRNALDLDMRQALGEAVFAARDDASIKAVVITGAGGAFCSGGDLKSLSEEQRPVFADRERIRRLHRWFRELVNLEKPVIAAVDGVAFGAGFNLALACDFILGTPATRFCSVFARIGLVPDLGGFFLLPRIVGLQRAKELVFSARELGAEEALRWGIVHAIHPAERLQDEALALAASFEQAPTEAIGIAKNVLNRSFNLDQDTLSELEASAQALALHTDYHRDAAARFINKQPLAFRWKKP
;
A
#
# COMPACT_ATOMS: atom_id res chain seq x y z
N MET A 1 -14.60 33.92 10.72
CA MET A 1 -15.11 32.75 9.98
C MET A 1 -13.90 31.87 9.66
N THR A 2 -13.69 30.80 10.39
CA THR A 2 -12.65 29.81 10.09
C THR A 2 -13.03 29.09 8.79
N ALA A 3 -12.14 29.10 7.80
CA ALA A 3 -12.33 28.30 6.60
C ALA A 3 -12.63 26.84 7.01
N PRO A 4 -13.54 26.13 6.28
CA PRO A 4 -13.79 24.72 6.57
C PRO A 4 -12.45 23.97 6.51
N ALA A 5 -12.14 23.19 7.53
CA ALA A 5 -10.94 22.36 7.56
C ALA A 5 -10.94 21.50 6.29
N LEU A 6 -9.96 21.69 5.42
CA LEU A 6 -9.75 20.87 4.22
C LEU A 6 -9.59 19.42 4.70
N CYS A 7 -10.39 18.52 4.18
CA CYS A 7 -10.32 17.11 4.51
C CYS A 7 -8.92 16.59 4.13
N SER A 8 -8.17 16.05 5.10
CA SER A 8 -6.76 15.63 4.93
C SER A 8 -6.61 14.39 4.03
N VAL A 9 -7.69 13.63 3.85
CA VAL A 9 -7.79 12.51 2.91
C VAL A 9 -9.09 12.66 2.13
N LEU A 10 -8.98 12.58 0.80
CA LEU A 10 -10.14 12.56 -0.08
C LEU A 10 -10.36 11.14 -0.58
N THR A 11 -11.60 10.75 -0.74
CA THR A 11 -11.97 9.47 -1.33
C THR A 11 -12.91 9.67 -2.51
N ALA A 12 -12.69 8.92 -3.59
CA ALA A 12 -13.54 8.92 -4.77
C ALA A 12 -13.74 7.49 -5.31
N ARG A 13 -14.88 7.24 -5.93
CA ARG A 13 -15.18 5.96 -6.58
C ARG A 13 -14.94 6.06 -8.08
N HIS A 14 -14.20 5.10 -8.62
CA HIS A 14 -14.00 4.90 -10.06
C HIS A 14 -14.36 3.45 -10.39
N GLY A 15 -15.62 3.21 -10.80
CA GLY A 15 -16.14 1.85 -10.94
C GLY A 15 -16.05 1.07 -9.62
N ALA A 16 -15.40 -0.08 -9.62
CA ALA A 16 -15.13 -0.88 -8.44
C ALA A 16 -13.83 -0.49 -7.68
N THR A 17 -13.16 0.60 -8.08
CA THR A 17 -11.94 1.09 -7.43
C THR A 17 -12.23 2.22 -6.46
N LEU A 18 -11.66 2.17 -5.26
CA LEU A 18 -11.59 3.29 -4.33
C LEU A 18 -10.28 4.05 -4.54
N LEU A 19 -10.35 5.29 -4.96
CA LEU A 19 -9.21 6.22 -4.98
C LEU A 19 -9.13 6.95 -3.65
N VAL A 20 -7.98 6.89 -2.99
CA VAL A 20 -7.66 7.56 -1.73
C VAL A 20 -6.55 8.57 -2.00
N THR A 21 -6.82 9.85 -1.82
CA THR A 21 -5.86 10.93 -2.07
C THR A 21 -5.44 11.58 -0.76
N LEU A 22 -4.15 11.53 -0.44
CA LEU A 22 -3.55 12.30 0.65
C LEU A 22 -3.60 13.78 0.27
N ASN A 23 -4.26 14.62 1.06
CA ASN A 23 -4.61 15.98 0.67
C ASN A 23 -4.14 17.04 1.67
N ARG A 24 -2.83 17.09 1.89
CA ARG A 24 -2.13 18.19 2.59
C ARG A 24 -0.94 18.66 1.75
N PRO A 25 -1.15 19.13 0.50
CA PRO A 25 -0.07 19.41 -0.44
C PRO A 25 0.95 20.44 0.09
N GLU A 26 0.51 21.45 0.84
CA GLU A 26 1.37 22.46 1.47
C GLU A 26 2.40 21.86 2.45
N GLN A 27 2.11 20.70 3.05
CA GLN A 27 3.00 19.94 3.92
C GLN A 27 3.53 18.68 3.22
N ARG A 28 3.47 18.63 1.89
CA ARG A 28 3.86 17.46 1.09
C ARG A 28 3.22 16.17 1.63
N ASN A 29 1.95 16.25 2.02
CA ASN A 29 1.16 15.16 2.54
C ASN A 29 1.78 14.46 3.78
N ALA A 30 2.39 15.24 4.68
CA ALA A 30 2.89 14.71 5.95
C ALA A 30 1.75 14.15 6.81
N LEU A 31 1.98 12.98 7.40
CA LEU A 31 0.99 12.23 8.19
C LEU A 31 0.85 12.80 9.60
N ASP A 32 -0.12 13.70 9.80
CA ASP A 32 -0.59 14.09 11.13
C ASP A 32 -1.60 13.09 11.70
N LEU A 33 -2.17 13.38 12.85
CA LEU A 33 -3.13 12.49 13.52
C LEU A 33 -4.42 12.34 12.71
N ASP A 34 -4.94 13.44 12.16
CA ASP A 34 -6.21 13.45 11.42
C ASP A 34 -6.07 12.64 10.12
N MET A 35 -4.97 12.83 9.37
CA MET A 35 -4.70 12.05 8.15
C MET A 35 -4.54 10.57 8.45
N ARG A 36 -3.88 10.21 9.57
CA ARG A 36 -3.74 8.81 9.98
C ARG A 36 -5.08 8.17 10.32
N GLN A 37 -5.96 8.90 10.98
CA GLN A 37 -7.32 8.45 11.29
C GLN A 37 -8.13 8.29 10.01
N ALA A 38 -8.16 9.31 9.15
CA ALA A 38 -8.91 9.28 7.89
C ALA A 38 -8.42 8.17 6.94
N LEU A 39 -7.10 7.90 6.87
CA LEU A 39 -6.57 6.74 6.16
C LEU A 39 -7.08 5.43 6.75
N GLY A 40 -7.09 5.29 8.06
CA GLY A 40 -7.63 4.11 8.72
C GLY A 40 -9.11 3.89 8.37
N GLU A 41 -9.91 4.93 8.43
CA GLU A 41 -11.33 4.90 8.07
C GLU A 41 -11.53 4.48 6.60
N ALA A 42 -10.72 5.02 5.67
CA ALA A 42 -10.76 4.64 4.26
C ALA A 42 -10.38 3.16 4.05
N VAL A 43 -9.39 2.64 4.77
CA VAL A 43 -8.98 1.22 4.71
C VAL A 43 -10.09 0.31 5.23
N PHE A 44 -10.71 0.65 6.37
CA PHE A 44 -11.82 -0.13 6.92
C PHE A 44 -13.04 -0.08 6.00
N ALA A 45 -13.38 1.08 5.45
CA ALA A 45 -14.46 1.21 4.47
C ALA A 45 -14.19 0.36 3.22
N ALA A 46 -12.95 0.36 2.72
CA ALA A 46 -12.56 -0.49 1.59
C ALA A 46 -12.65 -1.99 1.92
N ARG A 47 -12.33 -2.39 3.16
CA ARG A 47 -12.47 -3.79 3.61
C ARG A 47 -13.93 -4.23 3.61
N ASP A 48 -14.80 -3.42 4.21
CA ASP A 48 -16.19 -3.79 4.54
C ASP A 48 -17.15 -3.65 3.33
N ASP A 49 -16.79 -2.86 2.31
CA ASP A 49 -17.59 -2.68 1.09
C ASP A 49 -17.21 -3.72 0.01
N ALA A 50 -18.00 -4.77 -0.15
CA ALA A 50 -17.79 -5.83 -1.15
C ALA A 50 -17.81 -5.33 -2.60
N SER A 51 -18.38 -4.14 -2.87
CA SER A 51 -18.40 -3.53 -4.21
C SER A 51 -17.06 -2.90 -4.59
N ILE A 52 -16.15 -2.67 -3.62
CA ILE A 52 -14.77 -2.27 -3.87
C ILE A 52 -13.95 -3.51 -4.19
N LYS A 53 -13.28 -3.51 -5.34
CA LYS A 53 -12.42 -4.60 -5.81
C LYS A 53 -10.93 -4.28 -5.78
N ALA A 54 -10.58 -2.99 -5.76
CA ALA A 54 -9.20 -2.51 -5.65
C ALA A 54 -9.16 -1.14 -4.98
N VAL A 55 -7.98 -0.77 -4.45
CA VAL A 55 -7.72 0.54 -3.84
C VAL A 55 -6.52 1.17 -4.54
N VAL A 56 -6.61 2.46 -4.85
CA VAL A 56 -5.48 3.29 -5.29
C VAL A 56 -5.20 4.34 -4.24
N ILE A 57 -3.95 4.48 -3.81
CA ILE A 57 -3.49 5.52 -2.88
C ILE A 57 -2.55 6.46 -3.63
N THR A 58 -2.80 7.76 -3.58
CA THR A 58 -1.96 8.79 -4.20
C THR A 58 -1.84 10.02 -3.31
N GLY A 59 -0.97 10.97 -3.68
CA GLY A 59 -0.80 12.25 -2.99
C GLY A 59 -1.15 13.43 -3.90
N ALA A 60 -1.81 14.44 -3.37
CA ALA A 60 -2.05 15.70 -4.06
C ALA A 60 -0.79 16.58 -4.11
N GLY A 61 -0.68 17.43 -5.14
CA GLY A 61 0.33 18.50 -5.21
C GLY A 61 1.75 18.05 -5.53
N GLY A 62 1.94 16.94 -6.29
CA GLY A 62 3.26 16.51 -6.77
C GLY A 62 4.16 15.92 -5.67
N ALA A 63 3.57 15.43 -4.59
CA ALA A 63 4.25 14.66 -3.57
C ALA A 63 3.34 13.52 -3.10
N PHE A 64 3.88 12.31 -2.96
CA PHE A 64 3.10 11.23 -2.37
C PHE A 64 2.92 11.46 -0.87
N CYS A 65 4.01 11.41 -0.10
CA CYS A 65 3.98 11.64 1.35
C CYS A 65 5.40 11.87 1.88
N SER A 66 5.62 12.98 2.59
CA SER A 66 6.93 13.33 3.17
C SER A 66 7.24 12.63 4.51
N GLY A 67 6.33 11.77 5.02
CA GLY A 67 6.50 11.03 6.28
C GLY A 67 5.65 11.55 7.43
N GLY A 68 6.09 11.30 8.67
CA GLY A 68 5.39 11.80 9.86
C GLY A 68 5.48 13.32 9.97
N ASP A 69 4.40 13.97 10.40
CA ASP A 69 4.42 15.40 10.69
C ASP A 69 5.23 15.67 11.97
N LEU A 70 6.47 16.16 11.80
CA LEU A 70 7.42 16.40 12.89
C LEU A 70 6.93 17.48 13.88
N LYS A 71 6.14 18.46 13.42
CA LYS A 71 5.58 19.47 14.32
C LYS A 71 4.64 18.79 15.32
N SER A 72 3.73 17.95 14.85
CA SER A 72 2.82 17.20 15.73
C SER A 72 3.54 16.21 16.65
N LEU A 73 4.78 15.81 16.33
CA LEU A 73 5.59 14.92 17.15
C LEU A 73 6.36 15.66 18.25
N SER A 74 6.75 16.92 18.05
CA SER A 74 7.62 17.68 18.94
C SER A 74 6.86 18.56 19.96
N GLU A 75 5.58 18.84 19.72
CA GLU A 75 4.80 19.80 20.52
C GLU A 75 4.43 19.33 21.93
N GLU A 76 4.57 18.04 22.25
CA GLU A 76 4.26 17.51 23.56
C GLU A 76 5.35 16.55 24.06
N GLN A 77 5.92 16.84 25.23
CA GLN A 77 6.69 15.84 25.98
C GLN A 77 5.70 14.77 26.52
N ARG A 78 5.61 13.65 25.82
CA ARG A 78 4.77 12.54 26.22
C ARG A 78 5.56 11.53 27.05
N PRO A 79 4.92 10.87 28.03
CA PRO A 79 5.51 9.70 28.68
C PRO A 79 5.82 8.61 27.63
N VAL A 80 6.92 7.88 27.81
CA VAL A 80 7.39 6.84 26.90
C VAL A 80 6.31 5.82 26.53
N PHE A 81 5.50 5.41 27.51
CA PHE A 81 4.40 4.47 27.25
C PHE A 81 3.27 5.07 26.40
N ALA A 82 3.01 6.37 26.50
CA ALA A 82 2.01 7.04 25.65
C ALA A 82 2.48 7.08 24.19
N ASP A 83 3.76 7.36 23.94
CA ASP A 83 4.33 7.28 22.59
C ASP A 83 4.32 5.87 22.04
N ARG A 84 4.66 4.86 22.84
CA ARG A 84 4.54 3.47 22.44
C ARG A 84 3.11 3.11 22.03
N GLU A 85 2.10 3.52 22.82
CA GLU A 85 0.70 3.25 22.50
C GLU A 85 0.24 3.99 21.25
N ARG A 86 0.69 5.23 21.03
CA ARG A 86 0.45 5.99 19.79
C ARG A 86 0.93 5.21 18.56
N ILE A 87 2.13 4.67 18.58
CA ILE A 87 2.67 3.85 17.49
C ILE A 87 1.87 2.54 17.34
N ARG A 88 1.47 1.90 18.44
CA ARG A 88 0.62 0.69 18.37
C ARG A 88 -0.74 0.95 17.72
N ARG A 89 -1.37 2.10 17.99
CA ARG A 89 -2.64 2.50 17.35
C ARG A 89 -2.46 2.67 15.84
N LEU A 90 -1.35 3.27 15.42
CA LEU A 90 -0.99 3.41 14.02
C LEU A 90 -0.91 2.05 13.31
N HIS A 91 -0.32 1.05 13.97
CA HIS A 91 -0.21 -0.30 13.40
C HIS A 91 -1.54 -1.05 13.26
N ARG A 92 -2.65 -0.62 13.86
CA ARG A 92 -3.95 -1.30 13.71
C ARG A 92 -4.45 -1.21 12.28
N TRP A 93 -4.66 0.00 11.77
CA TRP A 93 -5.14 0.18 10.40
C TRP A 93 -4.07 -0.18 9.36
N PHE A 94 -2.78 0.01 9.69
CA PHE A 94 -1.69 -0.33 8.78
C PHE A 94 -1.63 -1.84 8.49
N ARG A 95 -1.84 -2.68 9.51
CA ARG A 95 -1.93 -4.13 9.30
C ARG A 95 -3.13 -4.53 8.45
N GLU A 96 -4.26 -3.84 8.61
CA GLU A 96 -5.42 -4.04 7.74
C GLU A 96 -5.09 -3.67 6.29
N LEU A 97 -4.37 -2.58 6.05
CA LEU A 97 -3.93 -2.20 4.71
C LEU A 97 -3.05 -3.27 4.06
N VAL A 98 -2.01 -3.73 4.79
CA VAL A 98 -1.08 -4.77 4.29
C VAL A 98 -1.81 -6.07 3.96
N ASN A 99 -2.82 -6.44 4.75
CA ASN A 99 -3.55 -7.70 4.62
C ASN A 99 -4.95 -7.51 3.98
N LEU A 100 -5.23 -6.34 3.42
CA LEU A 100 -6.50 -6.08 2.76
C LEU A 100 -6.70 -7.09 1.62
N GLU A 101 -7.78 -7.87 1.67
CA GLU A 101 -8.09 -8.92 0.70
C GLU A 101 -8.52 -8.37 -0.67
N LYS A 102 -7.92 -7.27 -1.05
CA LYS A 102 -8.10 -6.55 -2.32
C LYS A 102 -6.75 -5.99 -2.75
N PRO A 103 -6.46 -5.93 -4.05
CA PRO A 103 -5.27 -5.27 -4.55
C PRO A 103 -5.21 -3.80 -4.13
N VAL A 104 -4.03 -3.37 -3.67
CA VAL A 104 -3.73 -1.98 -3.32
C VAL A 104 -2.60 -1.47 -4.18
N ILE A 105 -2.80 -0.35 -4.85
CA ILE A 105 -1.84 0.29 -5.74
C ILE A 105 -1.42 1.63 -5.16
N ALA A 106 -0.13 1.90 -5.01
CA ALA A 106 0.40 3.22 -4.74
C ALA A 106 0.74 3.92 -6.05
N ALA A 107 0.16 5.10 -6.29
CA ALA A 107 0.53 5.99 -7.37
C ALA A 107 1.42 7.10 -6.79
N VAL A 108 2.75 6.95 -6.94
CA VAL A 108 3.76 7.74 -6.26
C VAL A 108 4.35 8.77 -7.20
N ASP A 109 3.97 10.04 -7.03
CA ASP A 109 4.67 11.17 -7.67
C ASP A 109 5.53 11.90 -6.64
N GLY A 110 6.72 12.36 -7.05
CA GLY A 110 7.64 13.08 -6.18
C GLY A 110 8.11 12.27 -4.97
N VAL A 111 8.05 12.84 -3.78
CA VAL A 111 8.65 12.24 -2.58
C VAL A 111 7.73 11.26 -1.86
N ALA A 112 8.29 10.12 -1.47
CA ALA A 112 7.73 9.15 -0.54
C ALA A 112 8.80 8.86 0.54
N PHE A 113 8.78 9.59 1.66
CA PHE A 113 9.85 9.58 2.66
C PHE A 113 9.37 9.04 4.01
N GLY A 114 10.24 8.34 4.72
CA GLY A 114 9.95 7.81 6.05
C GLY A 114 8.68 6.97 6.09
N ALA A 115 7.70 7.39 6.89
CA ALA A 115 6.41 6.73 6.98
C ALA A 115 5.66 6.70 5.63
N GLY A 116 5.88 7.71 4.76
CA GLY A 116 5.34 7.74 3.39
C GLY A 116 5.96 6.67 2.49
N PHE A 117 7.26 6.42 2.62
CA PHE A 117 7.91 5.30 1.94
C PHE A 117 7.32 3.96 2.40
N ASN A 118 7.17 3.79 3.70
CA ASN A 118 6.63 2.56 4.26
C ASN A 118 5.14 2.37 3.91
N LEU A 119 4.36 3.46 3.77
CA LEU A 119 3.00 3.41 3.25
C LEU A 119 2.96 2.92 1.79
N ALA A 120 3.88 3.40 0.95
CA ALA A 120 3.98 2.89 -0.43
C ALA A 120 4.37 1.40 -0.45
N LEU A 121 5.33 0.96 0.38
CA LEU A 121 5.74 -0.45 0.50
C LEU A 121 4.62 -1.37 1.02
N ALA A 122 3.61 -0.83 1.69
CA ALA A 122 2.44 -1.60 2.16
C ALA A 122 1.44 -1.92 1.03
N CYS A 123 1.58 -1.27 -0.13
CA CYS A 123 0.76 -1.53 -1.31
C CYS A 123 1.33 -2.71 -2.12
N ASP A 124 0.47 -3.42 -2.84
CA ASP A 124 0.86 -4.59 -3.64
C ASP A 124 1.61 -4.19 -4.92
N PHE A 125 1.29 -3.02 -5.47
CA PHE A 125 1.94 -2.44 -6.64
C PHE A 125 2.28 -0.98 -6.38
N ILE A 126 3.46 -0.57 -6.84
CA ILE A 126 3.88 0.84 -6.79
C ILE A 126 4.12 1.30 -8.22
N LEU A 127 3.34 2.25 -8.70
CA LEU A 127 3.61 2.98 -9.93
C LEU A 127 4.26 4.31 -9.55
N GLY A 128 5.32 4.67 -10.28
CA GLY A 128 6.07 5.90 -10.05
C GLY A 128 6.09 6.82 -11.25
N THR A 129 6.67 8.01 -11.05
CA THR A 129 7.07 8.93 -12.12
C THR A 129 8.59 9.04 -12.18
N PRO A 130 9.18 9.65 -13.22
CA PRO A 130 10.61 9.96 -13.22
C PRO A 130 11.05 10.84 -12.03
N ALA A 131 10.13 11.62 -11.43
CA ALA A 131 10.38 12.45 -10.26
C ALA A 131 10.28 11.69 -8.92
N THR A 132 9.85 10.42 -8.93
CA THR A 132 9.67 9.62 -7.71
C THR A 132 10.99 9.42 -6.98
N ARG A 133 10.97 9.70 -5.68
CA ARG A 133 12.11 9.49 -4.77
C ARG A 133 11.63 8.87 -3.48
N PHE A 134 12.32 7.83 -3.07
CA PHE A 134 12.11 7.15 -1.79
C PHE A 134 13.26 7.45 -0.83
N CYS A 135 12.99 7.51 0.46
CA CYS A 135 14.04 7.67 1.46
C CYS A 135 13.58 7.15 2.84
N SER A 136 14.40 6.32 3.47
CA SER A 136 14.21 5.91 4.87
C SER A 136 14.86 6.95 5.79
N VAL A 137 14.29 8.15 5.89
CA VAL A 137 14.87 9.35 6.53
C VAL A 137 15.08 9.24 8.05
N PHE A 138 14.62 8.21 8.70
CA PHE A 138 14.57 8.08 10.17
C PHE A 138 15.92 8.31 10.84
N ALA A 139 17.00 7.73 10.31
CA ALA A 139 18.34 7.88 10.87
C ALA A 139 18.84 9.33 10.90
N ARG A 140 18.37 10.19 9.98
CA ARG A 140 18.74 11.63 9.94
C ARG A 140 18.33 12.39 11.20
N ILE A 141 17.33 11.89 11.91
CA ILE A 141 16.78 12.51 13.12
C ILE A 141 16.83 11.57 14.34
N GLY A 142 17.68 10.52 14.30
CA GLY A 142 17.88 9.60 15.41
C GLY A 142 16.69 8.69 15.70
N LEU A 143 15.81 8.46 14.71
CA LEU A 143 14.68 7.53 14.82
C LEU A 143 14.97 6.24 14.06
N VAL A 144 14.08 5.27 14.26
CA VAL A 144 14.07 3.99 13.56
C VAL A 144 12.84 3.87 12.67
N PRO A 145 12.89 3.07 11.57
CA PRO A 145 11.71 2.83 10.74
C PRO A 145 10.50 2.32 11.54
N ASP A 146 9.36 2.96 11.34
CA ASP A 146 8.05 2.53 11.82
C ASP A 146 7.15 2.08 10.66
N LEU A 147 5.82 2.00 10.83
CA LEU A 147 4.87 1.61 9.77
C LEU A 147 5.39 0.45 8.92
N GLY A 148 5.81 -0.64 9.56
CA GLY A 148 6.21 -1.86 8.87
C GLY A 148 7.53 -1.79 8.09
N GLY A 149 8.30 -0.71 8.15
CA GLY A 149 9.54 -0.56 7.39
C GLY A 149 10.54 -1.69 7.63
N PHE A 150 10.69 -2.16 8.88
CA PHE A 150 11.54 -3.32 9.22
C PHE A 150 10.98 -4.65 8.67
N PHE A 151 9.70 -4.74 8.41
CA PHE A 151 9.07 -5.95 7.90
C PHE A 151 9.05 -5.97 6.37
N LEU A 152 8.63 -4.88 5.73
CA LEU A 152 8.37 -4.81 4.29
C LEU A 152 9.65 -4.63 3.49
N LEU A 153 10.48 -3.63 3.85
CA LEU A 153 11.65 -3.27 3.04
C LEU A 153 12.62 -4.43 2.79
N PRO A 154 13.08 -5.19 3.83
CA PRO A 154 14.02 -6.28 3.61
C PRO A 154 13.42 -7.45 2.82
N ARG A 155 12.10 -7.62 2.82
CA ARG A 155 11.41 -8.65 2.03
C ARG A 155 11.37 -8.30 0.54
N ILE A 156 11.35 -7.01 0.21
CA ILE A 156 11.31 -6.54 -1.17
C ILE A 156 12.73 -6.47 -1.76
N VAL A 157 13.68 -5.85 -1.04
CA VAL A 157 15.00 -5.55 -1.61
C VAL A 157 16.14 -6.44 -1.09
N GLY A 158 15.85 -7.33 -0.15
CA GLY A 158 16.84 -8.10 0.59
C GLY A 158 17.49 -7.29 1.73
N LEU A 159 18.08 -8.02 2.71
CA LEU A 159 18.55 -7.44 3.94
C LEU A 159 19.69 -6.41 3.74
N GLN A 160 20.61 -6.66 2.80
CA GLN A 160 21.76 -5.79 2.60
C GLN A 160 21.36 -4.42 2.05
N ARG A 161 20.50 -4.37 1.03
CA ARG A 161 19.98 -3.11 0.49
C ARG A 161 19.07 -2.40 1.49
N ALA A 162 18.30 -3.14 2.28
CA ALA A 162 17.49 -2.56 3.36
C ALA A 162 18.39 -1.86 4.40
N LYS A 163 19.51 -2.49 4.83
CA LYS A 163 20.48 -1.87 5.72
C LYS A 163 21.11 -0.63 5.11
N GLU A 164 21.51 -0.69 3.84
CA GLU A 164 22.05 0.45 3.11
C GLU A 164 21.10 1.64 3.17
N LEU A 165 19.81 1.46 2.78
CA LEU A 165 18.82 2.53 2.76
C LEU A 165 18.52 3.07 4.17
N VAL A 166 18.41 2.20 5.17
CA VAL A 166 18.10 2.60 6.54
C VAL A 166 19.27 3.32 7.20
N PHE A 167 20.50 2.86 7.02
CA PHE A 167 21.67 3.42 7.69
C PHE A 167 22.15 4.71 7.04
N SER A 168 22.18 4.75 5.70
CA SER A 168 22.60 5.94 4.96
C SER A 168 21.52 7.02 4.90
N ALA A 169 20.27 6.63 5.03
CA ALA A 169 19.11 7.52 4.76
C ALA A 169 19.25 8.26 3.41
N ARG A 170 19.92 7.63 2.42
CA ARG A 170 20.03 8.20 1.07
C ARG A 170 18.71 8.14 0.33
N GLU A 171 18.56 9.01 -0.63
CA GLU A 171 17.44 8.97 -1.57
C GLU A 171 17.67 7.84 -2.60
N LEU A 172 16.59 7.17 -2.97
CA LEU A 172 16.51 6.17 -4.01
C LEU A 172 15.58 6.71 -5.10
N GLY A 173 16.11 6.93 -6.30
CA GLY A 173 15.35 7.42 -7.45
C GLY A 173 14.51 6.33 -8.11
N ALA A 174 13.59 6.75 -8.97
CA ALA A 174 12.60 5.90 -9.64
C ALA A 174 13.22 4.71 -10.38
N GLU A 175 14.25 4.97 -11.21
CA GLU A 175 14.90 3.93 -12.02
C GLU A 175 15.64 2.89 -11.17
N GLU A 176 16.28 3.32 -10.09
CA GLU A 176 16.94 2.39 -9.17
C GLU A 176 15.89 1.58 -8.39
N ALA A 177 14.79 2.21 -7.96
CA ALA A 177 13.68 1.54 -7.30
C ALA A 177 12.99 0.50 -8.22
N LEU A 178 12.87 0.79 -9.52
CA LEU A 178 12.39 -0.17 -10.52
C LEU A 178 13.33 -1.38 -10.64
N ARG A 179 14.63 -1.13 -10.76
CA ARG A 179 15.63 -2.23 -10.82
C ARG A 179 15.68 -3.08 -9.54
N TRP A 180 15.30 -2.53 -8.41
CA TRP A 180 15.27 -3.24 -7.12
C TRP A 180 13.93 -3.90 -6.82
N GLY A 181 12.93 -3.76 -7.70
CA GLY A 181 11.60 -4.35 -7.54
C GLY A 181 10.69 -3.62 -6.55
N ILE A 182 11.04 -2.40 -6.15
CA ILE A 182 10.16 -1.55 -5.34
C ILE A 182 9.06 -0.95 -6.22
N VAL A 183 9.44 -0.36 -7.36
CA VAL A 183 8.52 0.21 -8.34
C VAL A 183 8.20 -0.85 -9.38
N HIS A 184 6.92 -0.97 -9.71
CA HIS A 184 6.41 -1.91 -10.71
C HIS A 184 6.53 -1.34 -12.14
N ALA A 185 6.21 -0.05 -12.31
CA ALA A 185 6.33 0.67 -13.58
C ALA A 185 6.51 2.17 -13.34
N ILE A 186 7.12 2.86 -14.31
CA ILE A 186 7.31 4.32 -14.30
C ILE A 186 6.51 4.93 -15.44
N HIS A 187 5.69 5.91 -15.14
CA HIS A 187 4.84 6.61 -16.10
C HIS A 187 5.08 8.13 -16.04
N PRO A 188 4.80 8.88 -17.11
CA PRO A 188 4.74 10.34 -17.05
C PRO A 188 3.76 10.81 -15.96
N ALA A 189 4.08 11.91 -15.28
CA ALA A 189 3.30 12.39 -14.13
C ALA A 189 1.82 12.63 -14.47
N GLU A 190 1.55 13.16 -15.65
CA GLU A 190 0.20 13.43 -16.16
C GLU A 190 -0.61 12.16 -16.44
N ARG A 191 0.03 11.00 -16.54
CA ARG A 191 -0.62 9.71 -16.78
C ARG A 191 -0.67 8.81 -15.56
N LEU A 192 0.07 9.13 -14.51
CA LEU A 192 0.25 8.24 -13.35
C LEU A 192 -1.08 7.78 -12.74
N GLN A 193 -2.00 8.72 -12.50
CA GLN A 193 -3.28 8.39 -11.88
C GLN A 193 -4.14 7.51 -12.79
N ASP A 194 -4.19 7.82 -14.08
CA ASP A 194 -4.96 7.05 -15.06
C ASP A 194 -4.41 5.62 -15.19
N GLU A 195 -3.09 5.45 -15.22
CA GLU A 195 -2.45 4.13 -15.27
C GLU A 195 -2.70 3.33 -13.97
N ALA A 196 -2.69 4.00 -12.80
CA ALA A 196 -3.02 3.34 -11.55
C ALA A 196 -4.49 2.91 -11.49
N LEU A 197 -5.40 3.74 -11.97
CA LEU A 197 -6.83 3.40 -12.07
C LEU A 197 -7.06 2.30 -13.11
N ALA A 198 -6.36 2.31 -14.24
CA ALA A 198 -6.43 1.25 -15.24
C ALA A 198 -5.92 -0.10 -14.71
N LEU A 199 -4.81 -0.09 -13.94
CA LEU A 199 -4.32 -1.27 -13.26
C LEU A 199 -5.35 -1.78 -12.24
N ALA A 200 -5.93 -0.90 -11.42
CA ALA A 200 -6.97 -1.25 -10.45
C ALA A 200 -8.22 -1.83 -11.13
N ALA A 201 -8.67 -1.22 -12.22
CA ALA A 201 -9.82 -1.68 -13.00
C ALA A 201 -9.62 -3.08 -13.60
N SER A 202 -8.35 -3.49 -13.86
CA SER A 202 -8.06 -4.85 -14.32
C SER A 202 -8.51 -5.93 -13.33
N PHE A 203 -8.67 -5.59 -12.05
CA PHE A 203 -9.12 -6.49 -11.00
C PHE A 203 -10.64 -6.53 -10.82
N GLU A 204 -11.42 -5.73 -11.54
CA GLU A 204 -12.91 -5.73 -11.39
C GLU A 204 -13.53 -7.10 -11.66
N GLN A 205 -12.95 -7.86 -12.61
CA GLN A 205 -13.39 -9.20 -12.97
C GLN A 205 -12.46 -10.30 -12.41
N ALA A 206 -11.60 -9.96 -11.44
CA ALA A 206 -10.68 -10.91 -10.85
C ALA A 206 -11.33 -11.74 -9.74
N PRO A 207 -10.76 -12.93 -9.41
CA PRO A 207 -11.20 -13.76 -8.29
C PRO A 207 -10.81 -13.11 -6.95
N THR A 208 -11.59 -12.15 -6.47
CA THR A 208 -11.27 -11.33 -5.29
C THR A 208 -10.92 -12.17 -4.07
N GLU A 209 -11.71 -13.21 -3.80
CA GLU A 209 -11.51 -14.12 -2.67
C GLU A 209 -10.18 -14.86 -2.79
N ALA A 210 -9.88 -15.42 -3.95
CA ALA A 210 -8.63 -16.16 -4.18
C ALA A 210 -7.41 -15.24 -4.09
N ILE A 211 -7.48 -14.01 -4.64
CA ILE A 211 -6.41 -13.00 -4.54
C ILE A 211 -6.21 -12.59 -3.09
N GLY A 212 -7.28 -12.34 -2.34
CA GLY A 212 -7.22 -11.96 -0.93
C GLY A 212 -6.58 -13.03 -0.06
N ILE A 213 -7.01 -14.28 -0.20
CA ILE A 213 -6.44 -15.44 0.50
C ILE A 213 -4.95 -15.60 0.14
N ALA A 214 -4.62 -15.57 -1.16
CA ALA A 214 -3.24 -15.70 -1.63
C ALA A 214 -2.33 -14.60 -1.05
N LYS A 215 -2.78 -13.33 -1.05
CA LYS A 215 -2.06 -12.21 -0.44
C LYS A 215 -1.76 -12.46 1.04
N ASN A 216 -2.76 -12.89 1.81
CA ASN A 216 -2.60 -13.16 3.24
C ASN A 216 -1.62 -14.31 3.52
N VAL A 217 -1.61 -15.35 2.71
CA VAL A 217 -0.65 -16.47 2.83
C VAL A 217 0.76 -16.00 2.43
N LEU A 218 0.90 -15.29 1.29
CA LEU A 218 2.17 -14.74 0.83
C LEU A 218 2.80 -13.80 1.86
N ASN A 219 2.02 -12.91 2.49
CA ASN A 219 2.52 -12.00 3.53
C ASN A 219 3.09 -12.73 4.75
N ARG A 220 2.72 -14.00 4.98
CA ARG A 220 3.20 -14.83 6.09
C ARG A 220 4.30 -15.80 5.69
N SER A 221 4.53 -16.02 4.39
CA SER A 221 5.37 -17.11 3.86
C SER A 221 6.80 -17.12 4.39
N PHE A 222 7.40 -15.95 4.66
CA PHE A 222 8.74 -15.85 5.26
C PHE A 222 8.79 -16.08 6.78
N ASN A 223 7.65 -16.26 7.44
CA ASN A 223 7.57 -16.39 8.90
C ASN A 223 7.10 -17.78 9.35
N LEU A 224 6.72 -18.64 8.41
CA LEU A 224 6.16 -19.97 8.68
C LEU A 224 7.10 -21.04 8.11
N ASP A 225 7.09 -22.20 8.74
CA ASP A 225 7.72 -23.41 8.20
C ASP A 225 6.89 -24.01 7.06
N GLN A 226 7.50 -24.92 6.29
CA GLN A 226 6.89 -25.51 5.12
C GLN A 226 5.62 -26.32 5.45
N ASP A 227 5.62 -27.05 6.56
CA ASP A 227 4.47 -27.90 6.92
C ASP A 227 3.25 -27.05 7.26
N THR A 228 3.46 -25.97 8.05
CA THR A 228 2.41 -24.99 8.35
C THR A 228 1.89 -24.29 7.09
N LEU A 229 2.77 -23.93 6.15
CA LEU A 229 2.35 -23.35 4.89
C LEU A 229 1.53 -24.33 4.04
N SER A 230 1.93 -25.61 3.98
CA SER A 230 1.20 -26.63 3.23
C SER A 230 -0.22 -26.83 3.75
N GLU A 231 -0.44 -26.77 5.07
CA GLU A 231 -1.78 -26.84 5.66
C GLU A 231 -2.61 -25.59 5.34
N LEU A 232 -1.97 -24.40 5.34
CA LEU A 232 -2.63 -23.16 4.91
C LEU A 232 -3.00 -23.21 3.42
N GLU A 233 -2.12 -23.72 2.57
CA GLU A 233 -2.37 -23.91 1.14
C GLU A 233 -3.53 -24.86 0.89
N ALA A 234 -3.58 -26.00 1.59
CA ALA A 234 -4.68 -26.96 1.49
C ALA A 234 -6.02 -26.31 1.86
N SER A 235 -6.05 -25.57 2.96
CA SER A 235 -7.24 -24.85 3.43
C SER A 235 -7.66 -23.74 2.45
N ALA A 236 -6.69 -22.93 2.00
CA ALA A 236 -6.90 -21.85 1.04
C ALA A 236 -7.44 -22.36 -0.30
N GLN A 237 -6.86 -23.45 -0.82
CA GLN A 237 -7.29 -24.08 -2.06
C GLN A 237 -8.70 -24.65 -1.94
N ALA A 238 -9.02 -25.30 -0.81
CA ALA A 238 -10.36 -25.82 -0.56
C ALA A 238 -11.41 -24.69 -0.57
N LEU A 239 -11.12 -23.53 0.07
CA LEU A 239 -12.01 -22.38 0.04
C LEU A 239 -12.19 -21.84 -1.38
N ALA A 240 -11.09 -21.66 -2.13
CA ALA A 240 -11.12 -21.13 -3.49
C ALA A 240 -11.90 -22.01 -4.46
N LEU A 241 -11.80 -23.35 -4.34
CA LEU A 241 -12.54 -24.32 -5.15
C LEU A 241 -14.07 -24.21 -5.00
N HIS A 242 -14.55 -23.70 -3.88
CA HIS A 242 -15.99 -23.58 -3.60
C HIS A 242 -16.58 -22.19 -3.97
N THR A 243 -15.77 -21.28 -4.54
CA THR A 243 -16.28 -19.96 -5.00
C THR A 243 -17.08 -20.08 -6.30
N ASP A 244 -18.04 -19.16 -6.49
CA ASP A 244 -18.79 -19.08 -7.74
C ASP A 244 -17.86 -18.74 -8.91
N TYR A 245 -16.85 -17.90 -8.64
CA TYR A 245 -15.84 -17.55 -9.63
C TYR A 245 -15.12 -18.79 -10.17
N HIS A 246 -14.66 -19.68 -9.29
CA HIS A 246 -13.98 -20.91 -9.71
C HIS A 246 -14.88 -21.77 -10.57
N ARG A 247 -16.15 -21.96 -10.19
CA ARG A 247 -17.12 -22.79 -10.97
C ARG A 247 -17.33 -22.24 -12.39
N ASP A 248 -17.53 -20.91 -12.52
CA ASP A 248 -17.65 -20.28 -13.84
C ASP A 248 -16.35 -20.38 -14.66
N ALA A 249 -15.21 -20.07 -14.05
CA ALA A 249 -13.92 -20.13 -14.72
C ALA A 249 -13.57 -21.55 -15.19
N ALA A 250 -13.84 -22.57 -14.39
CA ALA A 250 -13.63 -23.97 -14.77
C ALA A 250 -14.54 -24.38 -15.94
N ALA A 251 -15.82 -23.99 -15.91
CA ALA A 251 -16.76 -24.25 -17.00
C ALA A 251 -16.31 -23.57 -18.30
N ARG A 252 -15.90 -22.29 -18.23
CA ARG A 252 -15.35 -21.55 -19.39
C ARG A 252 -14.10 -22.23 -19.94
N PHE A 253 -13.18 -22.66 -19.07
CA PHE A 253 -11.94 -23.33 -19.47
C PHE A 253 -12.23 -24.64 -20.24
N ILE A 254 -13.09 -25.48 -19.68
CA ILE A 254 -13.49 -26.77 -20.31
C ILE A 254 -14.15 -26.53 -21.69
N ASN A 255 -15.00 -25.48 -21.78
CA ASN A 255 -15.70 -25.11 -23.01
C ASN A 255 -14.88 -24.25 -23.97
N LYS A 256 -13.58 -24.06 -23.71
CA LYS A 256 -12.65 -23.20 -24.52
C LYS A 256 -13.16 -21.76 -24.70
N GLN A 257 -13.89 -21.25 -23.73
CA GLN A 257 -14.39 -19.87 -23.69
C GLN A 257 -13.34 -18.95 -23.04
N PRO A 258 -13.32 -17.65 -23.37
CA PRO A 258 -12.45 -16.67 -22.71
C PRO A 258 -12.71 -16.60 -21.21
N LEU A 259 -11.63 -16.60 -20.40
CA LEU A 259 -11.73 -16.36 -18.96
C LEU A 259 -12.10 -14.88 -18.69
N ALA A 260 -12.87 -14.64 -17.62
CA ALA A 260 -13.29 -13.30 -17.23
C ALA A 260 -12.11 -12.42 -16.84
N PHE A 261 -11.19 -12.95 -16.02
CA PHE A 261 -9.97 -12.26 -15.62
C PHE A 261 -8.79 -12.62 -16.53
N ARG A 262 -8.14 -11.59 -17.05
CA ARG A 262 -6.87 -11.70 -17.77
C ARG A 262 -5.95 -10.58 -17.34
N TRP A 263 -4.78 -10.92 -16.79
CA TRP A 263 -3.76 -9.94 -16.48
C TRP A 263 -3.31 -9.20 -17.74
N LYS A 264 -3.37 -7.88 -17.69
CA LYS A 264 -2.72 -7.01 -18.69
C LYS A 264 -1.55 -6.35 -17.98
N LYS A 265 -0.33 -6.58 -18.50
CA LYS A 265 0.85 -5.91 -17.98
C LYS A 265 0.68 -4.40 -18.20
N PRO A 266 0.82 -3.56 -17.14
CA PRO A 266 0.76 -2.12 -17.26
C PRO A 266 1.89 -1.54 -18.09
#